data_02419b8598908bcbb08b12c73bdb8ee4
#
_entry.id   02419b8598908bcbb08b12c73bdb8ee4
#
_cell.length_a   1.000
_cell.length_b   1.000
_cell.length_c   1.000
_cell.angle_alpha   90.00
_cell.angle_beta   90.00
_cell.angle_gamma   90.00
#
_symmetry.space_group_name_H-M   'P 1'
#
loop_
_entity.id
_entity.type
_entity.pdbx_description
1 polymer ?
#
loop_
_entity_poly.entity_id
_entity_poly.type
_entity_poly.pdbx_seq_one_letter_code
_entity_poly.pdbx_strand_id
1 'polypeptide(L)'
;MPNEVESRAIEEFRTTPIGHHSTELQVILNELRGQPMKDKYCLISIKANREWQLAQTTGVRGKPVKMLSKKFTSLEDAEWYVFKKRWKQLRGETLR
;
A
#
# COMPACT_ATOMS: atom_id res chain seq x y z
N MET A 1 9.83 10.23 -12.42
CA MET A 1 8.78 9.54 -13.19
C MET A 1 9.08 8.05 -13.24
N PRO A 2 8.09 7.18 -13.05
CA PRO A 2 8.34 5.76 -13.21
C PRO A 2 8.68 5.41 -14.65
N ASN A 3 9.52 4.39 -14.85
CA ASN A 3 9.85 3.94 -16.20
C ASN A 3 8.67 3.17 -16.81
N GLU A 4 8.82 2.73 -18.06
CA GLU A 4 7.73 2.07 -18.77
C GLU A 4 7.28 0.78 -18.07
N VAL A 5 8.22 -0.03 -17.58
CA VAL A 5 7.90 -1.26 -16.86
C VAL A 5 7.16 -0.94 -15.57
N GLU A 6 7.65 0.05 -14.82
CA GLU A 6 7.00 0.48 -13.58
C GLU A 6 5.61 1.04 -13.84
N SER A 7 5.44 1.84 -14.90
CA SER A 7 4.15 2.41 -15.26
C SER A 7 3.13 1.31 -15.57
N ARG A 8 3.54 0.27 -16.29
CA ARG A 8 2.65 -0.86 -16.59
C ARG A 8 2.28 -1.63 -15.33
N ALA A 9 3.24 -1.84 -14.43
CA ALA A 9 2.98 -2.53 -13.17
C ALA A 9 2.03 -1.73 -12.27
N ILE A 10 2.20 -0.41 -12.21
CA ILE A 10 1.31 0.47 -11.45
C ILE A 10 -0.11 0.39 -12.01
N GLU A 11 -0.27 0.44 -13.32
CA GLU A 11 -1.59 0.35 -13.95
C GLU A 11 -2.21 -1.03 -13.73
N GLU A 12 -1.42 -2.08 -13.75
CA GLU A 12 -1.89 -3.42 -13.43
C GLU A 12 -2.43 -3.49 -12.01
N PHE A 13 -1.72 -2.93 -11.04
CA PHE A 13 -2.16 -2.91 -9.65
C PHE A 13 -3.42 -2.08 -9.48
N ARG A 14 -3.48 -0.93 -10.16
CA ARG A 14 -4.65 -0.06 -10.10
C ARG A 14 -5.91 -0.77 -10.61
N THR A 15 -5.76 -1.54 -11.69
CA THR A 15 -6.88 -2.28 -12.31
C THR A 15 -7.24 -3.52 -11.49
N THR A 16 -6.23 -4.23 -10.99
CA THR A 16 -6.44 -5.50 -10.25
C THR A 16 -5.55 -5.50 -9.00
N PRO A 17 -5.95 -4.77 -7.94
CA PRO A 17 -5.11 -4.68 -6.73
C PRO A 17 -5.08 -5.97 -5.93
N ILE A 18 -6.03 -6.87 -6.15
CA ILE A 18 -6.15 -8.13 -5.42
C ILE A 18 -6.14 -9.26 -6.45
N GLY A 19 -5.43 -10.35 -6.14
CA GLY A 19 -5.36 -11.52 -7.00
C GLY A 19 -3.97 -11.72 -7.58
N HIS A 20 -3.90 -12.31 -8.77
CA HIS A 20 -2.64 -12.62 -9.42
C HIS A 20 -1.97 -11.36 -9.99
N HIS A 21 -0.67 -11.25 -9.76
CA HIS A 21 0.11 -10.13 -10.27
C HIS A 21 1.24 -10.63 -11.17
N SER A 22 1.63 -9.81 -12.14
CA SER A 22 2.77 -10.11 -13.01
C SER A 22 4.07 -10.13 -12.22
N THR A 23 5.12 -10.73 -12.79
CA THR A 23 6.44 -10.77 -12.15
C THR A 23 6.97 -9.36 -11.89
N GLU A 24 6.79 -8.45 -12.84
CA GLU A 24 7.24 -7.07 -12.70
C GLU A 24 6.55 -6.37 -11.53
N LEU A 25 5.25 -6.56 -11.39
CA LEU A 25 4.50 -5.98 -10.29
C LEU A 25 4.91 -6.62 -8.96
N GLN A 26 5.14 -7.93 -8.92
CA GLN A 26 5.58 -8.60 -7.70
C GLN A 26 6.94 -8.08 -7.21
N VAL A 27 7.86 -7.78 -8.12
CA VAL A 27 9.14 -7.18 -7.75
C VAL A 27 8.94 -5.84 -7.06
N ILE A 28 8.07 -5.00 -7.61
CA ILE A 28 7.74 -3.70 -7.01
C ILE A 28 7.07 -3.88 -5.64
N LEU A 29 6.11 -4.79 -5.54
CA LEU A 29 5.42 -5.04 -4.27
C LEU A 29 6.38 -5.54 -3.20
N ASN A 30 7.31 -6.43 -3.55
CA ASN A 30 8.31 -6.93 -2.61
C ASN A 30 9.22 -5.80 -2.13
N GLU A 31 9.61 -4.90 -3.03
CA GLU A 31 10.41 -3.73 -2.68
C GLU A 31 9.66 -2.82 -1.70
N LEU A 32 8.38 -2.56 -1.96
CA LEU A 32 7.55 -1.73 -1.08
C LEU A 32 7.34 -2.39 0.29
N ARG A 33 7.14 -3.70 0.33
CA ARG A 33 6.95 -4.43 1.58
C ARG A 33 8.24 -4.56 2.40
N GLY A 34 9.38 -4.51 1.73
CA GLY A 34 10.69 -4.61 2.38
C GLY A 34 11.19 -3.34 3.03
N GLN A 35 10.40 -2.25 3.00
CA GLN A 35 10.80 -0.99 3.60
C GLN A 35 10.81 -1.07 5.13
N PRO A 36 11.57 -0.17 5.82
CA PRO A 36 11.57 -0.15 7.28
C PRO A 36 10.17 -0.04 7.86
N MET A 37 9.98 -0.62 9.04
CA MET A 37 8.66 -0.63 9.69
C MET A 37 8.23 0.71 10.24
N LYS A 38 9.15 1.68 10.38
CA LYS A 38 8.80 3.00 10.88
C LYS A 38 7.95 3.77 9.86
N ASP A 39 6.81 4.26 10.32
CA ASP A 39 5.89 5.07 9.50
C ASP A 39 5.39 4.37 8.23
N LYS A 40 5.41 3.05 8.23
CA LYS A 40 4.93 2.26 7.10
C LYS A 40 3.41 2.21 7.11
N TYR A 41 2.80 2.54 5.98
CA TYR A 41 1.33 2.48 5.86
C TYR A 41 0.85 1.04 5.81
N CYS A 42 -0.26 0.79 6.49
CA CYS A 42 -0.91 -0.53 6.48
C CYS A 42 -2.42 -0.35 6.66
N LEU A 43 -3.14 -1.45 6.50
CA LEU A 43 -4.59 -1.46 6.66
C LEU A 43 -4.96 -2.35 7.84
N ILE A 44 -5.88 -1.86 8.65
CA ILE A 44 -6.45 -2.62 9.77
C ILE A 44 -7.90 -2.90 9.46
N SER A 45 -8.29 -4.17 9.51
CA SER A 45 -9.69 -4.53 9.32
C SER A 45 -10.48 -4.15 10.58
N ILE A 46 -11.41 -3.22 10.43
CA ILE A 46 -12.28 -2.79 11.53
C ILE A 46 -13.50 -3.70 11.60
N LYS A 47 -14.12 -3.96 10.45
CA LYS A 47 -15.21 -4.89 10.30
C LYS A 47 -14.82 -5.91 9.25
N ALA A 48 -14.90 -7.18 9.57
CA ALA A 48 -14.47 -8.25 8.68
C ALA A 48 -15.11 -8.12 7.30
N ASN A 49 -14.26 -7.97 6.27
CA ASN A 49 -14.64 -7.84 4.86
C ASN A 49 -15.57 -6.67 4.54
N ARG A 50 -15.67 -5.68 5.41
CA ARG A 50 -16.58 -4.55 5.21
C ARG A 50 -15.93 -3.18 5.35
N GLU A 51 -15.00 -3.05 6.30
CA GLU A 51 -14.41 -1.74 6.60
C GLU A 51 -12.96 -1.89 7.03
N TRP A 52 -12.12 -1.03 6.48
CA TRP A 52 -10.69 -1.00 6.78
C TRP A 52 -10.29 0.43 7.13
N GLN A 53 -9.34 0.56 8.04
CA GLN A 53 -8.81 1.85 8.45
C GLN A 53 -7.32 1.92 8.16
N LEU A 54 -6.88 3.05 7.60
CA LEU A 54 -5.47 3.30 7.34
C LEU A 54 -4.73 3.49 8.67
N ALA A 55 -3.54 2.90 8.76
CA ALA A 55 -2.71 3.03 9.95
C ALA A 55 -1.25 3.13 9.54
N GLN A 56 -0.41 3.55 10.47
CA GLN A 56 1.04 3.58 10.26
C GLN A 56 1.72 2.80 11.39
N THR A 57 2.72 2.01 11.02
CA THR A 57 3.54 1.32 12.01
C THR A 57 4.52 2.30 12.66
N THR A 58 4.82 2.09 13.95
CA THR A 58 5.77 2.97 14.66
C THR A 58 7.21 2.50 14.49
N GLY A 59 7.42 1.27 14.07
CA GLY A 59 8.74 0.69 13.98
C GLY A 59 9.32 0.30 15.34
N VAL A 60 8.56 0.50 16.41
CA VAL A 60 8.97 0.18 17.77
C VAL A 60 8.22 -1.05 18.25
N ARG A 61 8.98 -2.09 18.61
CA ARG A 61 8.40 -3.34 19.07
C ARG A 61 7.62 -3.13 20.35
N GLY A 62 6.40 -3.67 20.38
CA GLY A 62 5.53 -3.56 21.53
C GLY A 62 4.66 -2.32 21.57
N LYS A 63 4.83 -1.39 20.62
CA LYS A 63 3.94 -0.24 20.52
C LYS A 63 2.85 -0.48 19.48
N PRO A 64 1.61 -0.02 19.75
CA PRO A 64 0.52 -0.18 18.77
C PRO A 64 0.74 0.68 17.55
N VAL A 65 0.10 0.29 16.44
CA VAL A 65 0.11 1.10 15.22
C VAL A 65 -0.65 2.39 15.47
N LYS A 66 -0.25 3.45 14.77
CA LYS A 66 -0.94 4.72 14.82
C LYS A 66 -2.14 4.68 13.86
N MET A 67 -3.34 4.77 14.39
CA MET A 67 -4.55 4.79 13.56
C MET A 67 -4.74 6.16 12.95
N LEU A 68 -4.95 6.19 11.64
CA LEU A 68 -5.22 7.42 10.92
C LEU A 68 -6.72 7.58 10.69
N SER A 69 -7.17 8.78 10.33
CA SER A 69 -8.60 9.04 10.19
C SER A 69 -9.23 8.46 8.92
N LYS A 70 -8.40 8.08 7.95
CA LYS A 70 -8.90 7.56 6.65
C LYS A 70 -9.44 6.15 6.78
N LYS A 71 -10.69 5.94 6.35
CA LYS A 71 -11.35 4.64 6.34
C LYS A 71 -11.82 4.30 4.94
N PHE A 72 -11.95 3.00 4.68
CA PHE A 72 -12.36 2.49 3.37
C PHE A 72 -13.44 1.43 3.55
N THR A 73 -14.38 1.40 2.61
CA THR A 73 -15.40 0.36 2.54
C THR A 73 -15.15 -0.61 1.39
N SER A 74 -14.12 -0.36 0.59
CA SER A 74 -13.68 -1.24 -0.49
C SER A 74 -12.22 -1.60 -0.28
N LEU A 75 -11.93 -2.90 -0.22
CA LEU A 75 -10.54 -3.37 -0.07
C LEU A 75 -9.68 -2.97 -1.28
N GLU A 76 -10.27 -2.97 -2.46
CA GLU A 76 -9.55 -2.57 -3.67
C GLU A 76 -9.09 -1.12 -3.61
N ASP A 77 -9.98 -0.22 -3.20
CA ASP A 77 -9.65 1.19 -3.03
C ASP A 77 -8.60 1.38 -1.91
N ALA A 78 -8.75 0.63 -0.83
CA ALA A 78 -7.82 0.69 0.29
C ALA A 78 -6.42 0.24 -0.12
N GLU A 79 -6.33 -0.88 -0.84
CA GLU A 79 -5.04 -1.40 -1.32
C GLU A 79 -4.36 -0.43 -2.28
N TRP A 80 -5.12 0.17 -3.21
CA TRP A 80 -4.58 1.17 -4.13
C TRP A 80 -4.07 2.40 -3.39
N TYR A 81 -4.82 2.87 -2.38
CA TYR A 81 -4.42 4.02 -1.58
C TYR A 81 -3.09 3.75 -0.84
N VAL A 82 -2.98 2.56 -0.22
CA VAL A 82 -1.75 2.17 0.48
C VAL A 82 -0.59 2.05 -0.50
N PHE A 83 -0.83 1.48 -1.68
CA PHE A 83 0.19 1.37 -2.72
C PHE A 83 0.74 2.75 -3.09
N LYS A 84 -0.14 3.72 -3.32
CA LYS A 84 0.27 5.09 -3.64
C LYS A 84 1.10 5.71 -2.53
N LYS A 85 0.70 5.52 -1.28
CA LYS A 85 1.42 6.06 -0.12
C LYS A 85 2.79 5.42 0.04
N ARG A 86 2.87 4.11 -0.10
CA ARG A 86 4.16 3.40 -0.04
C ARG A 86 5.08 3.81 -1.18
N TRP A 87 4.54 3.97 -2.37
CA TRP A 87 5.31 4.44 -3.52
C TRP A 87 5.93 5.81 -3.24
N LYS A 88 5.13 6.72 -2.70
CA LYS A 88 5.62 8.05 -2.36
C LYS A 88 6.73 8.00 -1.31
N GLN A 89 6.60 7.13 -0.31
CA GLN A 89 7.64 6.96 0.71
C GLN A 89 8.94 6.43 0.12
N LEU A 90 8.85 5.49 -0.80
CA LEU A 90 10.03 4.86 -1.40
C LEU A 90 10.66 5.72 -2.49
N ARG A 91 9.86 6.26 -3.37
CA ARG A 91 10.33 6.95 -4.58
C ARG A 91 10.24 8.47 -4.51
N GLY A 92 9.53 9.02 -3.55
CA GLY A 92 9.31 10.45 -3.44
C GLY A 92 8.35 11.02 -4.48
N GLU A 93 7.66 10.17 -5.23
CA GLU A 93 6.70 10.57 -6.27
C GLU A 93 5.27 10.35 -5.80
N THR A 94 4.37 11.23 -6.24
CA THR A 94 2.94 11.07 -5.96
C THR A 94 2.25 10.44 -7.16
N LEU A 95 1.61 9.28 -6.95
CA LEU A 95 0.79 8.63 -7.97
C LEU A 95 -0.64 9.15 -7.91
N ARG A 96 -1.30 9.19 -9.05
CA ARG A 96 -2.68 9.66 -9.16
C ARG A 96 -3.67 8.52 -9.31
#